data_825a625638427888caa3f46e35786a63
#
_entry.id   825a625638427888caa3f46e35786a63
#
_cell.length_a   1.000
_cell.length_b   1.000
_cell.length_c   1.000
_cell.angle_alpha   90.00
_cell.angle_beta   90.00
_cell.angle_gamma   90.00
#
_symmetry.space_group_name_H-M   'P 1'
#
loop_
_entity.id
_entity.type
_entity.pdbx_description
1 polymer ?
#
loop_
_entity_poly.entity_id
_entity_poly.type
_entity_poly.pdbx_seq_one_letter_code
_entity_poly.pdbx_strand_id
1 'polypeptide(L)'
;DYTGSVTSKLTVYDVPKENYINTARQEITGDTLYTGKAIKRDVKLTIGDTELRYNKDYKVQYKNNVNAGTAVMIITGKGQYKGKIVNTFNIGKVDLNKKEAAENIPQHVTIADISPRTFSGKEQKPAVTIKTMGNKKLALNKDYTVTYANNIHAGTATITIAGIGSNCNGKTSIKFKIEPQQIKKAAVKLIRGKDGAPNTIALTYNKKTLQEYAD
;
A
#
# COMPACT_ATOMS: atom_id res chain seq x y z
N ASP A 1 57.58 47.60 -24.71
CA ASP A 1 56.37 47.55 -25.54
C ASP A 1 56.30 46.17 -26.24
N TYR A 2 55.31 45.36 -25.85
CA TYR A 2 55.05 44.12 -26.57
C TYR A 2 53.97 44.34 -27.59
N THR A 3 54.31 44.27 -28.85
CA THR A 3 53.35 44.22 -29.94
C THR A 3 53.39 42.83 -30.57
N GLY A 4 52.38 42.07 -30.31
CA GLY A 4 52.20 40.77 -30.93
C GLY A 4 50.75 40.31 -30.80
N SER A 5 50.13 39.85 -31.89
CA SER A 5 48.84 39.19 -31.89
C SER A 5 49.03 37.70 -31.76
N VAL A 6 48.40 37.07 -30.76
CA VAL A 6 48.28 35.62 -30.67
C VAL A 6 46.97 35.21 -31.31
N THR A 7 47.01 34.52 -32.43
CA THR A 7 45.85 33.93 -33.07
C THR A 7 45.71 32.49 -32.57
N SER A 8 44.73 32.27 -31.69
CA SER A 8 44.34 30.93 -31.28
C SER A 8 43.21 30.44 -32.16
N LYS A 9 43.40 29.30 -32.82
CA LYS A 9 42.36 28.62 -33.59
C LYS A 9 41.49 27.80 -32.64
N LEU A 10 40.29 28.31 -32.31
CA LEU A 10 39.29 27.50 -31.61
C LEU A 10 38.58 26.60 -32.62
N THR A 11 38.79 25.32 -32.55
CA THR A 11 38.00 24.35 -33.32
C THR A 11 36.79 23.98 -32.51
N VAL A 12 35.62 24.50 -32.86
CA VAL A 12 34.35 24.09 -32.28
C VAL A 12 33.86 22.84 -33.02
N TYR A 13 33.86 21.73 -32.37
CA TYR A 13 33.23 20.51 -32.91
C TYR A 13 31.76 20.54 -32.53
N ASP A 14 30.91 20.84 -33.51
CA ASP A 14 29.46 20.68 -33.34
C ASP A 14 29.11 19.18 -33.22
N VAL A 15 28.34 18.81 -32.22
CA VAL A 15 27.82 17.45 -32.10
C VAL A 15 26.70 17.31 -33.15
N PRO A 16 26.78 16.33 -34.07
CA PRO A 16 25.74 16.13 -35.08
C PRO A 16 24.35 16.01 -34.40
N LYS A 17 23.31 16.55 -35.03
CA LYS A 17 21.94 16.53 -34.48
C LYS A 17 21.45 15.13 -34.17
N GLU A 18 21.84 14.14 -34.96
CA GLU A 18 21.54 12.73 -34.76
C GLU A 18 22.13 12.14 -33.47
N ASN A 19 23.10 12.84 -32.85
CA ASN A 19 23.70 12.41 -31.59
C ASN A 19 23.07 13.09 -30.35
N TYR A 20 22.02 13.88 -30.53
CA TYR A 20 21.27 14.45 -29.41
C TYR A 20 20.07 13.57 -29.05
N ILE A 21 20.04 13.02 -27.83
CA ILE A 21 18.97 12.11 -27.38
C ILE A 21 17.58 12.75 -27.32
N ASN A 22 17.49 14.10 -27.27
CA ASN A 22 16.20 14.79 -27.31
C ASN A 22 15.49 14.69 -28.67
N THR A 23 16.14 14.19 -29.71
CA THR A 23 15.54 13.84 -31.00
C THR A 23 15.06 12.40 -31.06
N ALA A 24 15.39 11.59 -30.05
CA ALA A 24 15.03 10.18 -30.01
C ALA A 24 13.53 9.95 -29.84
N ARG A 25 13.01 8.98 -30.58
CA ARG A 25 11.70 8.39 -30.27
C ARG A 25 11.80 7.65 -28.96
N GLN A 26 10.82 7.89 -28.06
CA GLN A 26 10.75 7.29 -26.75
C GLN A 26 9.60 6.30 -26.68
N GLU A 27 9.87 5.10 -26.17
CA GLU A 27 8.87 4.15 -25.74
C GLU A 27 9.08 3.88 -24.26
N ILE A 28 8.08 4.22 -23.42
CA ILE A 28 8.18 4.18 -21.96
C ILE A 28 7.03 3.34 -21.42
N THR A 29 7.36 2.21 -20.79
CA THR A 29 6.40 1.24 -20.27
C THR A 29 6.65 0.93 -18.80
N GLY A 30 5.87 0.03 -18.21
CA GLY A 30 5.97 -0.42 -16.82
C GLY A 30 4.93 0.19 -15.89
N ASP A 31 4.81 -0.37 -14.70
CA ASP A 31 3.81 0.00 -13.72
C ASP A 31 4.07 1.36 -13.07
N THR A 32 2.97 2.00 -12.65
CA THR A 32 3.01 3.28 -11.95
C THR A 32 2.21 3.26 -10.64
N LEU A 33 1.88 2.09 -10.10
CA LEU A 33 1.18 1.99 -8.83
C LEU A 33 2.17 2.05 -7.66
N TYR A 34 1.78 2.71 -6.57
CA TYR A 34 2.57 2.73 -5.34
C TYR A 34 2.82 1.33 -4.79
N THR A 35 4.07 0.95 -4.64
CA THR A 35 4.49 -0.33 -4.10
C THR A 35 5.26 -0.20 -2.77
N GLY A 36 5.62 1.04 -2.40
CA GLY A 36 6.54 1.34 -1.31
C GLY A 36 8.02 1.20 -1.67
N LYS A 37 8.32 0.88 -2.93
CA LYS A 37 9.67 0.83 -3.52
C LYS A 37 9.79 1.89 -4.60
N ALA A 38 11.02 2.21 -4.99
CA ALA A 38 11.25 3.11 -6.12
C ALA A 38 10.67 2.53 -7.41
N ILE A 39 9.77 3.28 -8.04
CA ILE A 39 9.19 2.95 -9.34
C ILE A 39 10.19 3.34 -10.42
N LYS A 40 10.54 2.39 -11.26
CA LYS A 40 11.39 2.59 -12.45
C LYS A 40 10.58 2.23 -13.67
N ARG A 41 10.71 3.05 -14.72
CA ARG A 41 10.05 2.84 -16.00
C ARG A 41 11.02 2.14 -16.95
N ASP A 42 10.49 1.27 -17.78
CA ASP A 42 11.23 0.69 -18.88
C ASP A 42 11.31 1.73 -19.99
N VAL A 43 12.53 2.03 -20.45
CA VAL A 43 12.81 3.08 -21.43
C VAL A 43 13.52 2.49 -22.61
N LYS A 44 12.94 2.67 -23.79
CA LYS A 44 13.56 2.37 -25.08
C LYS A 44 13.67 3.67 -25.85
N LEU A 45 14.88 3.96 -26.36
CA LEU A 45 15.17 5.13 -27.18
C LEU A 45 15.64 4.70 -28.56
N THR A 46 15.14 5.34 -29.61
CA THR A 46 15.53 5.09 -30.99
C THR A 46 15.81 6.40 -31.71
N ILE A 47 16.95 6.51 -32.38
CA ILE A 47 17.31 7.63 -33.27
C ILE A 47 17.47 7.07 -34.68
N GLY A 48 16.64 7.54 -35.61
CA GLY A 48 16.51 6.88 -36.92
C GLY A 48 16.15 5.41 -36.74
N ASP A 49 16.92 4.51 -37.29
CA ASP A 49 16.76 3.05 -37.15
C ASP A 49 17.62 2.45 -36.00
N THR A 50 18.37 3.29 -35.28
CA THR A 50 19.30 2.84 -34.24
C THR A 50 18.66 2.86 -32.87
N GLU A 51 18.55 1.67 -32.25
CA GLU A 51 18.17 1.55 -30.85
C GLU A 51 19.35 1.84 -29.92
N LEU A 52 19.17 2.76 -28.98
CA LEU A 52 20.20 3.15 -28.01
C LEU A 52 20.24 2.16 -26.84
N ARG A 53 21.43 1.88 -26.33
CA ARG A 53 21.66 0.90 -25.26
C ARG A 53 21.75 1.59 -23.89
N TYR A 54 20.93 1.13 -22.97
CA TYR A 54 20.98 1.58 -21.57
C TYR A 54 22.39 1.39 -20.96
N ASN A 55 22.82 2.36 -20.15
CA ASN A 55 24.14 2.48 -19.52
C ASN A 55 25.33 2.65 -20.48
N LYS A 56 25.20 2.38 -21.75
CA LYS A 56 26.23 2.66 -22.77
C LYS A 56 25.97 4.01 -23.45
N ASP A 57 24.80 4.16 -24.06
CA ASP A 57 24.45 5.29 -24.91
C ASP A 57 23.61 6.35 -24.13
N TYR A 58 22.95 5.93 -23.04
CA TYR A 58 22.23 6.81 -22.13
C TYR A 58 22.16 6.22 -20.71
N LYS A 59 21.80 7.08 -19.74
CA LYS A 59 21.47 6.70 -18.36
C LYS A 59 20.14 7.32 -17.95
N VAL A 60 19.46 6.68 -16.98
CA VAL A 60 18.19 7.15 -16.43
C VAL A 60 18.34 7.42 -14.95
N GLN A 61 17.85 8.57 -14.50
CA GLN A 61 17.77 8.98 -13.10
C GLN A 61 16.33 9.36 -12.76
N TYR A 62 15.96 9.18 -11.52
CA TYR A 62 14.61 9.46 -11.03
C TYR A 62 14.63 10.41 -9.84
N LYS A 63 13.55 11.20 -9.70
CA LYS A 63 13.25 11.97 -8.50
C LYS A 63 11.79 11.74 -8.10
N ASN A 64 11.52 11.72 -6.80
CA ASN A 64 10.18 11.54 -6.21
C ASN A 64 9.46 10.25 -6.66
N ASN A 65 10.21 9.20 -7.00
CA ASN A 65 9.66 7.99 -7.60
C ASN A 65 9.33 6.86 -6.59
N VAL A 66 9.09 7.19 -5.32
CA VAL A 66 8.74 6.22 -4.27
C VAL A 66 7.30 6.35 -3.84
N ASN A 67 6.85 7.57 -3.52
CA ASN A 67 5.50 7.83 -3.04
C ASN A 67 4.54 8.15 -4.20
N ALA A 68 3.24 7.97 -3.96
CA ALA A 68 2.23 8.39 -4.91
C ALA A 68 2.27 9.90 -5.15
N GLY A 69 2.03 10.30 -6.39
CA GLY A 69 2.17 11.67 -6.88
C GLY A 69 3.07 11.75 -8.10
N THR A 70 3.50 12.96 -8.46
CA THR A 70 4.30 13.19 -9.65
C THR A 70 5.78 12.86 -9.41
N ALA A 71 6.28 11.92 -10.18
CA ALA A 71 7.70 11.56 -10.26
C ALA A 71 8.35 12.17 -11.50
N VAL A 72 9.66 12.38 -11.46
CA VAL A 72 10.46 12.89 -12.57
C VAL A 72 11.46 11.81 -13.01
N MET A 73 11.54 11.58 -14.31
CA MET A 73 12.52 10.72 -14.97
C MET A 73 13.42 11.57 -15.84
N ILE A 74 14.72 11.46 -15.64
CA ILE A 74 15.75 12.21 -16.35
C ILE A 74 16.61 11.25 -17.13
N ILE A 75 16.55 11.31 -18.46
CA ILE A 75 17.37 10.53 -19.36
C ILE A 75 18.51 11.42 -19.84
N THR A 76 19.75 10.96 -19.73
CA THR A 76 20.94 11.75 -20.12
C THR A 76 21.79 10.91 -21.07
N GLY A 77 22.16 11.50 -22.20
CA GLY A 77 23.05 10.88 -23.17
C GLY A 77 24.42 10.57 -22.59
N LYS A 78 25.07 9.51 -23.12
CA LYS A 78 26.41 9.06 -22.76
C LYS A 78 27.23 8.76 -24.02
N GLY A 79 28.55 8.73 -23.85
CA GLY A 79 29.46 8.43 -24.94
C GLY A 79 29.36 9.47 -26.06
N GLN A 80 29.04 9.03 -27.26
CA GLN A 80 28.83 9.92 -28.40
C GLN A 80 27.51 10.68 -28.33
N TYR A 81 26.53 10.22 -27.54
CA TYR A 81 25.22 10.86 -27.40
C TYR A 81 25.22 11.95 -26.35
N LYS A 82 24.60 13.08 -26.64
CA LYS A 82 24.52 14.27 -25.79
C LYS A 82 23.07 14.62 -25.49
N GLY A 83 22.88 15.60 -24.62
CA GLY A 83 21.58 16.12 -24.28
C GLY A 83 20.88 15.39 -23.14
N LYS A 84 19.68 15.86 -22.84
CA LYS A 84 18.86 15.40 -21.74
C LYS A 84 17.38 15.45 -22.13
N ILE A 85 16.64 14.43 -21.70
CA ILE A 85 15.17 14.39 -21.76
C ILE A 85 14.66 14.37 -20.33
N VAL A 86 13.64 15.17 -20.04
CA VAL A 86 12.97 15.19 -18.75
C VAL A 86 11.51 14.83 -18.96
N ASN A 87 11.09 13.74 -18.38
CA ASN A 87 9.72 13.26 -18.38
C ASN A 87 9.16 13.26 -16.97
N THR A 88 7.86 13.43 -16.85
CA THR A 88 7.13 13.21 -15.61
C THR A 88 6.16 12.05 -15.77
N PHE A 89 5.89 11.35 -14.67
CA PHE A 89 4.83 10.34 -14.62
C PHE A 89 4.16 10.37 -13.25
N ASN A 90 2.90 9.96 -13.20
CA ASN A 90 2.15 9.92 -11.96
C ASN A 90 2.23 8.53 -11.34
N ILE A 91 2.60 8.44 -10.06
CA ILE A 91 2.50 7.22 -9.26
C ILE A 91 1.12 7.23 -8.59
N GLY A 92 0.29 6.25 -8.97
CA GLY A 92 -1.05 6.10 -8.45
C GLY A 92 -1.07 5.62 -7.00
N LYS A 93 -2.07 6.04 -6.24
CA LYS A 93 -2.35 5.52 -4.89
C LYS A 93 -2.83 4.07 -4.97
N VAL A 94 -2.54 3.26 -3.94
CA VAL A 94 -3.23 2.00 -3.78
C VAL A 94 -4.67 2.24 -3.34
N ASP A 95 -5.60 1.50 -3.93
CA ASP A 95 -7.03 1.59 -3.63
C ASP A 95 -7.45 0.35 -2.82
N LEU A 96 -7.96 0.56 -1.60
CA LEU A 96 -8.40 -0.51 -0.71
C LEU A 96 -9.63 -1.28 -1.25
N ASN A 97 -10.40 -0.69 -2.18
CA ASN A 97 -11.49 -1.40 -2.85
C ASN A 97 -10.96 -2.53 -3.75
N LYS A 98 -9.70 -2.43 -4.20
CA LYS A 98 -9.02 -3.41 -5.07
C LYS A 98 -8.20 -4.42 -4.26
N LYS A 99 -8.80 -5.00 -3.24
CA LYS A 99 -8.18 -6.04 -2.41
C LYS A 99 -8.16 -7.42 -3.08
N GLU A 100 -8.96 -7.60 -4.12
CA GLU A 100 -9.04 -8.80 -4.96
C GLU A 100 -8.85 -8.42 -6.42
N ALA A 101 -8.24 -9.30 -7.21
CA ALA A 101 -8.16 -9.13 -8.64
C ALA A 101 -9.54 -9.41 -9.27
N ALA A 102 -9.94 -8.61 -10.24
CA ALA A 102 -11.10 -8.84 -11.08
C ALA A 102 -10.68 -8.73 -12.55
N GLU A 103 -11.57 -9.12 -13.46
CA GLU A 103 -11.28 -9.00 -14.88
C GLU A 103 -10.89 -7.55 -15.25
N ASN A 104 -9.67 -7.40 -15.81
CA ASN A 104 -9.07 -6.12 -16.18
C ASN A 104 -8.85 -5.11 -15.02
N ILE A 105 -9.02 -5.54 -13.75
CA ILE A 105 -8.75 -4.72 -12.57
C ILE A 105 -7.66 -5.39 -11.74
N PRO A 106 -6.43 -4.89 -11.74
CA PRO A 106 -5.37 -5.48 -10.95
C PRO A 106 -5.62 -5.29 -9.46
N GLN A 107 -5.24 -6.30 -8.69
CA GLN A 107 -5.21 -6.20 -7.23
C GLN A 107 -4.18 -5.15 -6.80
N HIS A 108 -4.54 -4.29 -5.84
CA HIS A 108 -3.65 -3.25 -5.32
C HIS A 108 -3.06 -3.61 -3.95
N VAL A 109 -3.82 -4.31 -3.13
CA VAL A 109 -3.45 -4.66 -1.75
C VAL A 109 -3.88 -6.07 -1.38
N THR A 110 -3.17 -6.67 -0.43
CA THR A 110 -3.60 -7.86 0.29
C THR A 110 -3.96 -7.47 1.71
N ILE A 111 -5.07 -7.99 2.24
CA ILE A 111 -5.49 -7.82 3.63
C ILE A 111 -5.45 -9.19 4.27
N ALA A 112 -4.71 -9.33 5.36
CA ALA A 112 -4.60 -10.60 6.07
C ALA A 112 -5.93 -10.96 6.74
N ASP A 113 -6.29 -12.24 6.71
CA ASP A 113 -7.45 -12.76 7.41
C ASP A 113 -7.35 -12.56 8.91
N ILE A 114 -8.49 -12.36 9.54
CA ILE A 114 -8.59 -12.24 10.98
C ILE A 114 -9.10 -13.56 11.54
N SER A 115 -8.28 -14.19 12.35
CA SER A 115 -8.67 -15.43 13.05
C SER A 115 -9.86 -15.19 13.98
N PRO A 116 -10.75 -16.18 14.14
CA PRO A 116 -11.83 -16.13 15.09
C PRO A 116 -11.36 -15.77 16.50
N ARG A 117 -12.18 -15.07 17.25
CA ARG A 117 -11.96 -14.68 18.65
C ARG A 117 -13.00 -15.32 19.54
N THR A 118 -12.64 -15.65 20.76
CA THR A 118 -13.62 -16.11 21.75
C THR A 118 -14.26 -14.92 22.45
N PHE A 119 -15.56 -14.96 22.67
CA PHE A 119 -16.29 -13.96 23.43
C PHE A 119 -15.64 -13.73 24.80
N SER A 120 -15.48 -12.45 25.16
CA SER A 120 -14.83 -12.03 26.42
C SER A 120 -15.62 -11.01 27.23
N GLY A 121 -16.80 -10.61 26.74
CA GLY A 121 -17.59 -9.51 27.31
C GLY A 121 -16.99 -8.13 27.07
N LYS A 122 -15.93 -8.02 26.26
CA LYS A 122 -15.25 -6.75 25.93
C LYS A 122 -15.12 -6.60 24.43
N GLU A 123 -14.94 -5.36 23.98
CA GLU A 123 -14.65 -5.07 22.59
C GLU A 123 -13.44 -5.87 22.07
N GLN A 124 -13.64 -6.54 20.94
CA GLN A 124 -12.61 -7.27 20.22
C GLN A 124 -12.07 -6.38 19.09
N LYS A 125 -10.82 -5.94 19.21
CA LYS A 125 -10.16 -5.06 18.23
C LYS A 125 -8.89 -5.72 17.67
N PRO A 126 -9.01 -6.77 16.83
CA PRO A 126 -7.85 -7.42 16.25
C PRO A 126 -7.09 -6.46 15.34
N ALA A 127 -5.77 -6.58 15.33
CA ALA A 127 -4.93 -5.80 14.43
C ALA A 127 -5.16 -6.21 12.97
N VAL A 128 -5.26 -5.22 12.07
CA VAL A 128 -5.38 -5.43 10.62
C VAL A 128 -4.01 -5.28 9.99
N THR A 129 -3.61 -6.23 9.16
CA THR A 129 -2.38 -6.14 8.38
C THR A 129 -2.71 -6.02 6.90
N ILE A 130 -2.25 -4.93 6.28
CA ILE A 130 -2.44 -4.64 4.86
C ILE A 130 -1.07 -4.49 4.21
N LYS A 131 -0.89 -5.11 3.04
CA LYS A 131 0.33 -5.00 2.25
C LYS A 131 0.00 -4.58 0.82
N THR A 132 0.85 -3.75 0.22
CA THR A 132 0.83 -3.48 -1.22
C THR A 132 1.30 -4.70 -2.01
N MET A 133 1.09 -4.72 -3.32
CA MET A 133 1.62 -5.78 -4.20
C MET A 133 3.16 -5.83 -4.21
N GLY A 134 3.83 -4.72 -3.88
CA GLY A 134 5.27 -4.69 -3.62
C GLY A 134 5.69 -5.19 -2.23
N ASN A 135 4.76 -5.81 -1.48
CA ASN A 135 4.96 -6.36 -0.12
C ASN A 135 5.27 -5.29 0.96
N LYS A 136 5.01 -4.01 0.69
CA LYS A 136 5.12 -2.95 1.69
C LYS A 136 3.92 -3.01 2.64
N LYS A 137 4.17 -3.18 3.94
CA LYS A 137 3.14 -3.06 4.96
C LYS A 137 2.70 -1.61 5.11
N LEU A 138 1.40 -1.36 4.98
CA LEU A 138 0.78 -0.06 5.26
C LEU A 138 0.70 0.18 6.77
N ALA A 139 0.82 1.44 7.18
CA ALA A 139 0.83 1.83 8.58
C ALA A 139 -0.55 2.36 9.02
N LEU A 140 -1.06 1.80 10.13
CA LEU A 140 -2.27 2.29 10.78
C LEU A 140 -2.10 3.76 11.20
N ASN A 141 -3.15 4.56 11.03
CA ASN A 141 -3.21 6.01 11.30
C ASN A 141 -2.27 6.89 10.43
N LYS A 142 -1.56 6.29 9.49
CA LYS A 142 -0.75 7.00 8.49
C LYS A 142 -1.25 6.74 7.07
N ASP A 143 -1.45 5.48 6.72
CA ASP A 143 -1.90 5.05 5.41
C ASP A 143 -3.39 4.65 5.41
N TYR A 144 -3.89 4.16 6.55
CA TYR A 144 -5.29 3.78 6.73
C TYR A 144 -5.76 3.92 8.19
N THR A 145 -7.08 3.98 8.36
CA THR A 145 -7.77 3.90 9.65
C THR A 145 -8.68 2.68 9.69
N VAL A 146 -9.06 2.24 10.90
CA VAL A 146 -10.01 1.14 11.10
C VAL A 146 -11.09 1.54 12.10
N THR A 147 -12.31 1.06 11.85
CA THR A 147 -13.43 1.11 12.80
C THR A 147 -14.04 -0.27 12.94
N TYR A 148 -14.62 -0.57 14.08
CA TYR A 148 -15.20 -1.86 14.40
C TYR A 148 -16.69 -1.72 14.67
N ALA A 149 -17.46 -2.74 14.29
CA ALA A 149 -18.88 -2.85 14.56
C ALA A 149 -19.24 -4.29 14.94
N ASN A 150 -20.20 -4.46 15.84
CA ASN A 150 -20.66 -5.76 16.35
C ASN A 150 -19.51 -6.60 16.94
N ASN A 151 -18.55 -5.95 17.58
CA ASN A 151 -17.29 -6.56 18.00
C ASN A 151 -17.24 -6.89 19.50
N ILE A 152 -18.39 -6.99 20.17
CA ILE A 152 -18.49 -7.34 21.61
C ILE A 152 -19.10 -8.73 21.75
N HIS A 153 -20.27 -8.98 21.16
CA HIS A 153 -21.04 -10.20 21.34
C HIS A 153 -20.61 -11.31 20.36
N ALA A 154 -20.93 -12.56 20.71
CA ALA A 154 -20.73 -13.70 19.82
C ALA A 154 -21.53 -13.50 18.52
N GLY A 155 -20.89 -13.81 17.38
CA GLY A 155 -21.47 -13.58 16.06
C GLY A 155 -20.43 -13.11 15.04
N THR A 156 -20.84 -12.36 14.05
CA THR A 156 -19.96 -11.81 13.02
C THR A 156 -19.71 -10.32 13.25
N ALA A 157 -18.49 -9.98 13.55
CA ALA A 157 -18.03 -8.60 13.66
C ALA A 157 -17.52 -8.08 12.32
N THR A 158 -17.60 -6.76 12.12
CA THR A 158 -17.14 -6.08 10.91
C THR A 158 -16.03 -5.09 11.25
N ILE A 159 -14.96 -5.11 10.44
CA ILE A 159 -13.91 -4.10 10.45
C ILE A 159 -14.04 -3.29 9.18
N THR A 160 -14.27 -2.00 9.30
CA THR A 160 -14.25 -1.06 8.18
C THR A 160 -12.87 -0.40 8.12
N ILE A 161 -12.26 -0.41 6.95
CA ILE A 161 -10.92 0.09 6.69
C ILE A 161 -11.04 1.23 5.68
N ALA A 162 -10.48 2.39 5.99
CA ALA A 162 -10.46 3.55 5.11
C ALA A 162 -9.02 4.00 4.86
N GLY A 163 -8.66 4.14 3.59
CA GLY A 163 -7.37 4.67 3.14
C GLY A 163 -7.29 6.16 3.42
N ILE A 164 -6.14 6.59 3.93
CA ILE A 164 -5.81 7.98 4.23
C ILE A 164 -4.41 8.32 3.73
N GLY A 165 -4.06 9.60 3.76
CA GLY A 165 -2.72 10.05 3.39
C GLY A 165 -2.46 10.10 1.87
N SER A 166 -1.18 10.17 1.51
CA SER A 166 -0.75 10.38 0.12
C SER A 166 -0.72 9.09 -0.71
N ASN A 167 -0.49 7.92 -0.09
CA ASN A 167 -0.19 6.67 -0.79
C ASN A 167 -1.38 5.71 -0.90
N CYS A 168 -2.45 5.94 -0.12
CA CYS A 168 -3.58 5.04 -0.02
C CYS A 168 -4.91 5.79 -0.08
N ASN A 169 -5.92 5.19 -0.70
CA ASN A 169 -7.30 5.67 -0.75
C ASN A 169 -8.29 4.50 -0.74
N GLY A 170 -9.57 4.82 -0.94
CA GLY A 170 -10.64 3.85 -0.97
C GLY A 170 -11.09 3.41 0.43
N LYS A 171 -12.15 2.58 0.47
CA LYS A 171 -12.76 2.07 1.70
C LYS A 171 -13.24 0.66 1.46
N THR A 172 -12.92 -0.25 2.37
CA THR A 172 -13.36 -1.65 2.28
C THR A 172 -13.74 -2.16 3.65
N SER A 173 -14.31 -3.35 3.72
CA SER A 173 -14.59 -4.03 4.96
C SER A 173 -14.19 -5.50 4.91
N ILE A 174 -13.83 -6.03 6.08
CA ILE A 174 -13.61 -7.45 6.32
C ILE A 174 -14.41 -7.87 7.53
N LYS A 175 -14.64 -9.15 7.68
CA LYS A 175 -15.40 -9.74 8.78
C LYS A 175 -14.52 -10.68 9.58
N PHE A 176 -14.82 -10.82 10.87
CA PHE A 176 -14.25 -11.89 11.70
C PHE A 176 -15.31 -12.46 12.62
N LYS A 177 -15.10 -13.67 13.06
CA LYS A 177 -16.05 -14.37 13.93
C LYS A 177 -15.68 -14.18 15.40
N ILE A 178 -16.68 -13.90 16.24
CA ILE A 178 -16.59 -14.00 17.69
C ILE A 178 -17.39 -15.24 18.09
N GLU A 179 -16.67 -16.26 18.56
CA GLU A 179 -17.26 -17.51 18.96
C GLU A 179 -17.76 -17.44 20.40
N PRO A 180 -18.89 -18.08 20.71
CA PRO A 180 -19.36 -18.17 22.08
C PRO A 180 -18.29 -18.79 22.99
N GLN A 181 -18.20 -18.28 24.20
CA GLN A 181 -17.38 -18.92 25.21
C GLN A 181 -18.07 -20.20 25.69
N GLN A 182 -17.35 -21.32 25.62
CA GLN A 182 -17.89 -22.58 26.13
C GLN A 182 -17.84 -22.61 27.68
N ILE A 183 -18.99 -22.80 28.28
CA ILE A 183 -19.12 -22.95 29.74
C ILE A 183 -18.81 -24.41 30.12
N LYS A 184 -17.54 -24.76 30.23
CA LYS A 184 -17.11 -26.13 30.60
C LYS A 184 -17.13 -26.40 32.09
N LYS A 185 -17.21 -25.38 32.97
CA LYS A 185 -17.13 -25.48 34.43
C LYS A 185 -17.96 -24.37 35.09
N ALA A 186 -19.24 -24.28 34.76
CA ALA A 186 -20.14 -23.39 35.53
C ALA A 186 -20.44 -24.03 36.88
N ALA A 187 -20.32 -23.27 37.96
CA ALA A 187 -20.84 -23.71 39.25
C ALA A 187 -22.37 -23.53 39.25
N VAL A 188 -23.04 -24.61 39.61
CA VAL A 188 -24.52 -24.61 39.75
C VAL A 188 -24.84 -24.54 41.23
N LYS A 189 -25.59 -23.51 41.63
CA LYS A 189 -26.07 -23.38 43.02
C LYS A 189 -27.60 -23.34 43.01
N LEU A 190 -28.19 -24.29 43.74
CA LEU A 190 -29.61 -24.26 44.04
C LEU A 190 -29.87 -23.22 45.15
N ILE A 191 -30.67 -22.26 44.87
CA ILE A 191 -31.15 -21.30 45.86
C ILE A 191 -32.57 -21.68 46.24
N ARG A 192 -32.74 -22.17 47.47
CA ARG A 192 -34.07 -22.56 47.98
C ARG A 192 -34.87 -21.30 48.29
N GLY A 193 -36.05 -21.22 47.70
CA GLY A 193 -37.01 -20.20 48.07
C GLY A 193 -37.41 -20.33 49.56
N LYS A 194 -37.65 -19.22 50.22
CA LYS A 194 -38.21 -19.16 51.58
C LYS A 194 -39.68 -18.75 51.49
N ASP A 195 -40.44 -19.18 52.47
CA ASP A 195 -41.83 -18.76 52.65
C ASP A 195 -42.74 -18.98 51.40
N GLY A 196 -42.59 -20.11 50.75
CA GLY A 196 -43.38 -20.48 49.56
C GLY A 196 -42.87 -19.92 48.24
N ALA A 197 -41.78 -19.16 48.20
CA ALA A 197 -41.13 -18.74 46.97
C ALA A 197 -40.51 -19.91 46.20
N PRO A 198 -40.52 -19.91 44.85
CA PRO A 198 -39.96 -20.98 44.08
C PRO A 198 -38.43 -21.09 44.24
N ASN A 199 -37.93 -22.34 44.16
CA ASN A 199 -36.49 -22.59 44.07
C ASN A 199 -35.94 -22.05 42.78
N THR A 200 -34.77 -21.42 42.85
CA THR A 200 -34.05 -20.87 41.68
C THR A 200 -32.67 -21.53 41.48
N ILE A 201 -32.19 -21.59 40.27
CA ILE A 201 -30.85 -22.09 39.98
C ILE A 201 -29.97 -20.90 39.52
N ALA A 202 -28.90 -20.63 40.26
CA ALA A 202 -27.88 -19.71 39.84
C ALA A 202 -26.74 -20.46 39.15
N LEU A 203 -26.41 -20.06 37.93
CA LEU A 203 -25.25 -20.53 37.19
C LEU A 203 -24.17 -19.45 37.30
N THR A 204 -23.01 -19.83 37.81
CA THR A 204 -21.86 -18.91 37.95
C THR A 204 -20.68 -19.40 37.16
N TYR A 205 -20.09 -18.56 36.36
CA TYR A 205 -18.85 -18.80 35.59
C TYR A 205 -17.86 -17.68 35.87
N ASN A 206 -16.61 -18.03 36.19
CA ASN A 206 -15.57 -17.06 36.56
C ASN A 206 -16.01 -16.04 37.62
N LYS A 207 -16.72 -16.50 38.67
CA LYS A 207 -17.24 -15.70 39.78
C LYS A 207 -18.34 -14.69 39.40
N LYS A 208 -18.88 -14.73 38.19
CA LYS A 208 -20.01 -13.93 37.73
C LYS A 208 -21.22 -14.79 37.41
N THR A 209 -22.40 -14.29 37.60
CA THR A 209 -23.62 -14.95 37.10
C THR A 209 -23.65 -14.91 35.59
N LEU A 210 -24.26 -15.89 34.93
CA LEU A 210 -24.35 -15.93 33.48
C LEU A 210 -25.18 -14.77 32.91
N GLN A 211 -26.06 -14.21 33.67
CA GLN A 211 -26.84 -13.03 33.30
C GLN A 211 -25.95 -11.79 33.07
N GLU A 212 -24.86 -11.64 33.83
CA GLU A 212 -23.92 -10.51 33.68
C GLU A 212 -23.06 -10.57 32.41
N TYR A 213 -23.15 -11.66 31.64
CA TYR A 213 -22.47 -11.80 30.33
C TYR A 213 -23.41 -11.56 29.15
N ALA A 214 -24.71 -11.42 29.40
CA ALA A 214 -25.73 -11.23 28.37
C ALA A 214 -26.08 -9.75 28.12
N ASP A 215 -25.76 -8.87 29.07
CA ASP A 215 -25.91 -7.42 29.01
C ASP A 215 -24.59 -6.76 28.56
#